data_55f1727254640c2fd9a90d23b9552191
#
_entry.id   55f1727254640c2fd9a90d23b9552191
#
_cell.length_a   1.000
_cell.length_b   1.000
_cell.length_c   1.000
_cell.angle_alpha   90.00
_cell.angle_beta   90.00
_cell.angle_gamma   90.00
#
_symmetry.space_group_name_H-M   'P 1'
#
loop_
_entity.id
_entity.type
_entity.pdbx_description
1 polymer ?
#
loop_
_entity_poly.entity_id
_entity_poly.type
_entity_poly.pdbx_seq_one_letter_code
_entity_poly.pdbx_strand_id
1 'polypeptide(L)'
;MADSLDYPRIRSVDAFPAEVSGQKVICLRDPLGLSGKVLFFPYPTFFLISLFDGNHSLLDIQAEFMRRFGELLYREKIRDLVLQLDEHFLLESERFRDAQRKMIEDFKRSPLRPLNLADGAYEGTAEKLKETIASYFLDPEGPGPPSAHAGSLSLAGVIAPHIDYRRGGPCYAWAHKAILEASRADLFVILGTSHSAMKDAFALTRKHFQTPWGPVETDQEFMTALDRELSGNFYQDEFAHKGEHSIELQLVFLRALWPGTESFRIVPILCGSFHEAIELDKSPMEIPGVASMIQALKRGIAGTNRRVCVLASADLAHVGPRFGDPTPPDRISLLTLAEEDRRLLGYAERMDGEGFFRILAREKDRRKVCGLSPIYVLLHLLGGARGKLLKYSQSLDPTTQSVVTFCSLAYYS
;
A
#
# COMPACT_ATOMS: atom_id res chain seq x y z
N MET A 1 2.83 32.16 -24.12
CA MET A 1 2.96 31.45 -22.84
C MET A 1 4.47 31.34 -22.59
N ALA A 2 4.97 31.76 -21.43
CA ALA A 2 6.36 31.53 -21.06
C ALA A 2 6.61 30.01 -21.15
N ASP A 3 7.75 29.62 -21.73
CA ASP A 3 8.14 28.22 -21.84
C ASP A 3 8.10 27.63 -20.42
N SER A 4 7.34 26.56 -20.21
CA SER A 4 7.19 25.93 -18.86
C SER A 4 8.53 25.51 -18.25
N LEU A 5 9.59 25.49 -19.07
CA LEU A 5 10.96 25.16 -18.66
C LEU A 5 11.74 26.40 -18.14
N ASP A 6 11.25 27.62 -18.34
CA ASP A 6 11.85 28.83 -17.74
C ASP A 6 11.43 29.03 -16.28
N TYR A 7 10.32 28.40 -15.85
CA TYR A 7 9.84 28.30 -14.46
C TYR A 7 9.64 26.83 -14.10
N PRO A 8 10.72 26.06 -13.90
CA PRO A 8 10.61 24.62 -13.72
C PRO A 8 9.87 24.27 -12.44
N ARG A 9 9.02 23.25 -12.52
CA ARG A 9 8.32 22.69 -11.36
C ARG A 9 8.58 21.20 -11.25
N ILE A 10 9.25 20.80 -10.16
CA ILE A 10 9.42 19.38 -9.83
C ILE A 10 8.06 18.80 -9.46
N ARG A 11 7.72 17.61 -9.97
CA ARG A 11 6.53 16.90 -9.54
C ARG A 11 6.78 16.14 -8.23
N SER A 12 5.77 15.53 -7.66
CA SER A 12 5.93 14.63 -6.51
C SER A 12 6.81 13.44 -6.92
N VAL A 13 8.00 13.36 -6.32
CA VAL A 13 8.99 12.30 -6.51
C VAL A 13 9.54 11.88 -5.14
N ASP A 14 9.99 10.62 -5.03
CA ASP A 14 10.70 10.18 -3.83
C ASP A 14 12.11 10.75 -3.84
N ALA A 15 12.48 11.45 -2.77
CA ALA A 15 13.83 11.96 -2.57
C ALA A 15 14.40 11.40 -1.27
N PHE A 16 15.54 10.72 -1.33
CA PHE A 16 16.19 10.14 -0.16
C PHE A 16 17.71 10.16 -0.27
N PRO A 17 18.43 10.30 0.86
CA PRO A 17 19.90 10.27 0.88
C PRO A 17 20.42 8.87 0.58
N ALA A 18 21.54 8.79 -0.13
CA ALA A 18 22.29 7.56 -0.37
C ALA A 18 23.80 7.84 -0.41
N GLU A 19 24.58 6.78 -0.42
CA GLU A 19 26.01 6.85 -0.63
C GLU A 19 26.38 6.02 -1.87
N VAL A 20 27.01 6.68 -2.84
CA VAL A 20 27.48 6.06 -4.08
C VAL A 20 28.97 6.29 -4.21
N SER A 21 29.75 5.22 -4.25
CA SER A 21 31.22 5.27 -4.34
C SER A 21 31.87 6.19 -3.28
N GLY A 22 31.36 6.17 -2.02
CA GLY A 22 31.87 6.98 -0.93
C GLY A 22 31.42 8.44 -0.94
N GLN A 23 30.55 8.83 -1.88
CA GLN A 23 29.98 10.18 -1.95
C GLN A 23 28.53 10.20 -1.49
N LYS A 24 28.17 11.14 -0.63
CA LYS A 24 26.80 11.41 -0.22
C LYS A 24 26.04 12.08 -1.35
N VAL A 25 24.95 11.48 -1.78
CA VAL A 25 24.07 11.96 -2.86
C VAL A 25 22.62 11.92 -2.41
N ILE A 26 21.77 12.66 -3.11
CA ILE A 26 20.32 12.52 -3.01
C ILE A 26 19.82 11.76 -4.24
N CYS A 27 19.07 10.71 -4.00
CA CYS A 27 18.40 9.93 -5.02
C CYS A 27 17.04 10.52 -5.30
N LEU A 28 16.67 10.65 -6.56
CA LEU A 28 15.32 10.92 -7.01
C LEU A 28 14.76 9.69 -7.73
N ARG A 29 13.65 9.18 -7.24
CA ARG A 29 12.93 8.05 -7.81
C ARG A 29 11.52 8.47 -8.22
N ASP A 30 11.14 8.06 -9.41
CA ASP A 30 9.80 8.24 -9.94
C ASP A 30 8.84 7.17 -9.39
N PRO A 31 7.89 7.51 -8.52
CA PRO A 31 6.92 6.54 -7.99
C PRO A 31 5.94 6.02 -9.04
N LEU A 32 5.76 6.73 -10.17
CA LEU A 32 4.91 6.27 -11.28
C LEU A 32 5.63 5.29 -12.23
N GLY A 33 6.97 5.20 -12.13
CA GLY A 33 7.79 4.35 -12.98
C GLY A 33 7.93 4.80 -14.43
N LEU A 34 7.55 6.03 -14.78
CA LEU A 34 7.72 6.59 -16.14
C LEU A 34 9.18 6.79 -16.48
N SER A 35 9.99 7.23 -15.52
CA SER A 35 11.42 7.44 -15.70
C SER A 35 12.19 6.15 -15.98
N GLY A 36 11.77 5.03 -15.41
CA GLY A 36 12.49 3.76 -15.48
C GLY A 36 13.89 3.80 -14.84
N LYS A 37 14.29 4.93 -14.23
CA LYS A 37 15.62 5.14 -13.64
C LYS A 37 15.52 5.87 -12.30
N VAL A 38 16.49 5.57 -11.42
CA VAL A 38 16.79 6.37 -10.23
C VAL A 38 17.91 7.33 -10.60
N LEU A 39 17.72 8.62 -10.36
CA LEU A 39 18.72 9.64 -10.61
C LEU A 39 19.42 10.03 -9.32
N PHE A 40 20.73 10.31 -9.40
CA PHE A 40 21.60 10.60 -8.25
C PHE A 40 22.17 11.98 -8.42
N PHE A 41 22.00 12.84 -7.40
CA PHE A 41 22.46 14.23 -7.46
C PHE A 41 23.33 14.57 -6.26
N PRO A 42 24.50 15.23 -6.46
CA PRO A 42 25.22 15.88 -5.37
C PRO A 42 24.36 16.94 -4.70
N TYR A 43 24.63 17.22 -3.42
CA TYR A 43 23.85 18.19 -2.63
C TYR A 43 23.70 19.58 -3.32
N PRO A 44 24.73 20.19 -3.94
CA PRO A 44 24.54 21.47 -4.64
C PRO A 44 23.54 21.40 -5.80
N THR A 45 23.54 20.28 -6.56
CA THR A 45 22.57 20.08 -7.65
C THR A 45 21.17 19.85 -7.10
N PHE A 46 21.04 19.06 -6.00
CA PHE A 46 19.75 18.87 -5.36
C PHE A 46 19.18 20.16 -4.77
N PHE A 47 20.03 21.06 -4.27
CA PHE A 47 19.58 22.40 -3.86
C PHE A 47 18.94 23.18 -5.02
N LEU A 48 19.51 23.11 -6.23
CA LEU A 48 18.87 23.72 -7.40
C LEU A 48 17.48 23.11 -7.67
N ILE A 49 17.38 21.77 -7.62
CA ILE A 49 16.14 21.05 -7.84
C ILE A 49 15.08 21.42 -6.79
N SER A 50 15.49 21.70 -5.55
CA SER A 50 14.58 22.12 -4.47
C SER A 50 13.93 23.50 -4.71
N LEU A 51 14.48 24.30 -5.61
CA LEU A 51 13.95 25.60 -6.05
C LEU A 51 13.01 25.48 -7.27
N PHE A 52 12.82 24.27 -7.80
CA PHE A 52 11.92 24.04 -8.94
C PHE A 52 10.47 23.94 -8.45
N ASP A 53 9.94 25.05 -8.00
CA ASP A 53 8.58 25.17 -7.44
C ASP A 53 7.55 25.73 -8.43
N GLY A 54 8.01 26.10 -9.65
CA GLY A 54 7.19 26.75 -10.67
C GLY A 54 7.06 28.27 -10.52
N ASN A 55 7.69 28.86 -9.48
CA ASN A 55 7.64 30.30 -9.21
C ASN A 55 9.00 30.97 -9.45
N HIS A 56 10.10 30.24 -9.25
CA HIS A 56 11.44 30.72 -9.51
C HIS A 56 11.79 30.59 -11.00
N SER A 57 12.20 31.69 -11.62
CA SER A 57 12.80 31.64 -12.95
C SER A 57 14.21 31.06 -12.89
N LEU A 58 14.77 30.65 -14.04
CA LEU A 58 16.18 30.20 -14.12
C LEU A 58 17.16 31.26 -13.57
N LEU A 59 16.81 32.55 -13.69
CA LEU A 59 17.62 33.66 -13.18
C LEU A 59 17.54 33.72 -11.62
N ASP A 60 16.36 33.54 -11.06
CA ASP A 60 16.17 33.51 -9.62
C ASP A 60 16.92 32.32 -9.00
N ILE A 61 16.82 31.15 -9.63
CA ILE A 61 17.53 29.94 -9.21
C ILE A 61 19.06 30.15 -9.25
N GLN A 62 19.57 30.80 -10.31
CA GLN A 62 20.98 31.17 -10.42
C GLN A 62 21.39 32.09 -9.27
N ALA A 63 20.60 33.12 -8.96
CA ALA A 63 20.88 34.08 -7.91
C ALA A 63 20.86 33.41 -6.51
N GLU A 64 19.90 32.50 -6.24
CA GLU A 64 19.84 31.75 -5.00
C GLU A 64 21.05 30.82 -4.82
N PHE A 65 21.48 30.14 -5.90
CA PHE A 65 22.66 29.29 -5.87
C PHE A 65 23.93 30.09 -5.55
N MET A 66 24.14 31.23 -6.25
CA MET A 66 25.27 32.11 -6.00
C MET A 66 25.27 32.64 -4.55
N ARG A 67 24.10 32.99 -4.01
CA ARG A 67 23.95 33.42 -2.61
C ARG A 67 24.31 32.32 -1.63
N ARG A 68 23.95 31.08 -1.92
CA ARG A 68 24.14 29.93 -1.03
C ARG A 68 25.57 29.39 -1.03
N PHE A 69 26.21 29.31 -2.22
CA PHE A 69 27.48 28.62 -2.42
C PHE A 69 28.64 29.56 -2.75
N GLY A 70 28.37 30.84 -3.06
CA GLY A 70 29.41 31.82 -3.43
C GLY A 70 30.05 31.58 -4.80
N GLU A 71 29.50 30.69 -5.61
CA GLU A 71 30.02 30.28 -6.91
C GLU A 71 29.11 30.76 -8.04
N LEU A 72 29.72 31.17 -9.15
CA LEU A 72 28.98 31.54 -10.37
C LEU A 72 28.52 30.27 -11.08
N LEU A 73 27.22 30.08 -11.19
CA LEU A 73 26.62 29.03 -11.99
C LEU A 73 26.04 29.65 -13.27
N TYR A 74 26.48 29.18 -14.43
CA TYR A 74 25.94 29.64 -15.72
C TYR A 74 24.52 29.12 -15.95
N ARG A 75 23.63 29.96 -16.45
CA ARG A 75 22.22 29.66 -16.67
C ARG A 75 22.01 28.46 -17.61
N GLU A 76 22.94 28.26 -18.56
CA GLU A 76 22.95 27.10 -19.46
C GLU A 76 23.02 25.76 -18.67
N LYS A 77 23.80 25.72 -17.57
CA LYS A 77 23.90 24.52 -16.72
C LYS A 77 22.59 24.23 -16.02
N ILE A 78 21.88 25.27 -15.58
CA ILE A 78 20.56 25.09 -14.96
C ILE A 78 19.56 24.60 -16.02
N ARG A 79 19.60 25.17 -17.24
CA ARG A 79 18.76 24.73 -18.33
C ARG A 79 19.05 23.30 -18.74
N ASP A 80 20.30 22.86 -18.80
CA ASP A 80 20.68 21.46 -19.08
C ASP A 80 20.09 20.52 -18.02
N LEU A 81 20.14 20.90 -16.72
CA LEU A 81 19.52 20.14 -15.62
C LEU A 81 18.01 20.06 -15.77
N VAL A 82 17.35 21.17 -16.12
CA VAL A 82 15.90 21.21 -16.37
C VAL A 82 15.53 20.26 -17.51
N LEU A 83 16.27 20.31 -18.63
CA LEU A 83 16.04 19.42 -19.77
C LEU A 83 16.25 17.94 -19.41
N GLN A 84 17.31 17.63 -18.63
CA GLN A 84 17.56 16.28 -18.15
C GLN A 84 16.40 15.77 -17.27
N LEU A 85 15.92 16.58 -16.35
CA LEU A 85 14.79 16.20 -15.48
C LEU A 85 13.49 16.03 -16.25
N ASP A 86 13.25 16.90 -17.27
CA ASP A 86 12.10 16.77 -18.15
C ASP A 86 12.17 15.53 -19.03
N GLU A 87 13.35 15.18 -19.55
CA GLU A 87 13.57 13.94 -20.31
C GLU A 87 13.21 12.70 -19.49
N HIS A 88 13.46 12.76 -18.18
CA HIS A 88 13.13 11.69 -17.26
C HIS A 88 11.76 11.83 -16.59
N PHE A 89 10.87 12.68 -17.10
CA PHE A 89 9.51 12.88 -16.60
C PHE A 89 9.43 13.29 -15.12
N LEU A 90 10.43 14.00 -14.61
CA LEU A 90 10.45 14.45 -13.21
C LEU A 90 9.89 15.87 -13.02
N LEU A 91 9.57 16.57 -14.08
CA LEU A 91 8.95 17.90 -14.05
C LEU A 91 7.46 17.86 -14.41
N GLU A 92 6.69 18.85 -13.92
CA GLU A 92 5.30 19.11 -14.29
C GLU A 92 5.22 19.75 -15.69
N SER A 93 5.67 19.04 -16.70
CA SER A 93 5.72 19.49 -18.09
C SER A 93 4.57 18.89 -18.92
N GLU A 94 4.39 19.41 -20.13
CA GLU A 94 3.48 18.82 -21.12
C GLU A 94 3.89 17.38 -21.48
N ARG A 95 5.19 17.16 -21.66
CA ARG A 95 5.77 15.84 -21.91
C ARG A 95 5.38 14.81 -20.83
N PHE A 96 5.49 15.19 -19.54
CA PHE A 96 5.06 14.34 -18.44
C PHE A 96 3.55 14.07 -18.49
N ARG A 97 2.73 15.12 -18.67
CA ARG A 97 1.27 14.97 -18.69
C ARG A 97 0.80 14.08 -19.83
N ASP A 98 1.45 14.17 -21.01
CA ASP A 98 1.14 13.30 -22.15
C ASP A 98 1.50 11.84 -21.85
N ALA A 99 2.69 11.59 -21.31
CA ALA A 99 3.12 10.26 -20.92
C ALA A 99 2.22 9.66 -19.84
N GLN A 100 1.84 10.47 -18.85
CA GLN A 100 0.92 10.06 -17.78
C GLN A 100 -0.47 9.73 -18.35
N ARG A 101 -1.04 10.57 -19.22
CA ARG A 101 -2.33 10.29 -19.90
C ARG A 101 -2.28 8.97 -20.65
N LYS A 102 -1.24 8.77 -21.45
CA LYS A 102 -1.04 7.52 -22.19
C LYS A 102 -0.97 6.31 -21.25
N MET A 103 -0.18 6.41 -20.18
CA MET A 103 -0.07 5.33 -19.18
C MET A 103 -1.43 4.99 -18.56
N ILE A 104 -2.22 6.01 -18.19
CA ILE A 104 -3.57 5.83 -17.62
C ILE A 104 -4.49 5.16 -18.64
N GLU A 105 -4.47 5.60 -19.90
CA GLU A 105 -5.28 5.01 -20.96
C GLU A 105 -4.89 3.57 -21.27
N ASP A 106 -3.59 3.28 -21.35
CA ASP A 106 -3.09 1.92 -21.59
C ASP A 106 -3.46 1.00 -20.42
N PHE A 107 -3.35 1.48 -19.17
CA PHE A 107 -3.81 0.74 -18.01
C PHE A 107 -5.32 0.49 -18.07
N LYS A 108 -6.13 1.50 -18.38
CA LYS A 108 -7.60 1.33 -18.49
C LYS A 108 -8.02 0.29 -19.54
N ARG A 109 -7.32 0.24 -20.67
CA ARG A 109 -7.61 -0.72 -21.76
C ARG A 109 -7.17 -2.14 -21.42
N SER A 110 -6.17 -2.32 -20.58
CA SER A 110 -5.67 -3.66 -20.24
C SER A 110 -6.67 -4.39 -19.34
N PRO A 111 -7.03 -5.64 -19.63
CA PRO A 111 -7.80 -6.48 -18.74
C PRO A 111 -6.96 -7.02 -17.56
N LEU A 112 -5.65 -6.79 -17.60
CA LEU A 112 -4.68 -7.33 -16.67
C LEU A 112 -3.96 -6.20 -15.92
N ARG A 113 -3.91 -6.29 -14.60
CA ARG A 113 -3.04 -5.49 -13.75
C ARG A 113 -1.67 -6.19 -13.69
N PRO A 114 -0.60 -5.58 -14.25
CA PRO A 114 0.73 -6.19 -14.27
C PRO A 114 1.34 -6.23 -12.88
N LEU A 115 2.36 -7.10 -12.68
CA LEU A 115 3.19 -7.07 -11.48
C LEU A 115 3.89 -5.72 -11.35
N ASN A 116 3.94 -5.19 -10.12
CA ASN A 116 4.60 -3.91 -9.83
C ASN A 116 5.86 -4.07 -8.97
N LEU A 117 5.96 -5.12 -8.16
CA LEU A 117 6.98 -5.28 -7.13
C LEU A 117 8.00 -6.41 -7.40
N ALA A 118 8.00 -7.00 -8.60
CA ALA A 118 8.85 -8.16 -8.90
C ALA A 118 10.32 -7.96 -8.47
N ASP A 119 10.88 -6.75 -8.62
CA ASP A 119 12.30 -6.47 -8.37
C ASP A 119 12.60 -5.81 -6.99
N GLY A 120 11.63 -5.64 -6.12
CA GLY A 120 11.83 -4.88 -4.88
C GLY A 120 11.39 -5.56 -3.58
N ALA A 121 10.27 -6.24 -3.57
CA ALA A 121 9.67 -6.81 -2.36
C ALA A 121 9.85 -8.33 -2.24
N TYR A 122 10.19 -9.02 -3.32
CA TYR A 122 10.40 -10.46 -3.35
C TYR A 122 11.35 -10.88 -4.49
N GLU A 123 11.90 -12.10 -4.42
CA GLU A 123 12.81 -12.69 -5.42
C GLU A 123 12.13 -12.80 -6.78
N GLY A 124 12.88 -12.50 -7.86
CA GLY A 124 12.35 -12.38 -9.23
C GLY A 124 11.89 -13.67 -9.91
N THR A 125 12.31 -14.86 -9.44
CA THR A 125 11.88 -16.15 -10.01
C THR A 125 10.80 -16.81 -9.16
N ALA A 126 9.80 -17.43 -9.82
CA ALA A 126 8.70 -18.10 -9.16
C ALA A 126 9.17 -19.22 -8.21
N GLU A 127 10.21 -19.96 -8.60
CA GLU A 127 10.77 -21.07 -7.81
C GLU A 127 11.39 -20.56 -6.51
N LYS A 128 12.32 -19.61 -6.61
CA LYS A 128 12.97 -18.99 -5.44
C LYS A 128 11.96 -18.36 -4.50
N LEU A 129 10.98 -17.65 -5.05
CA LEU A 129 9.93 -17.01 -4.26
C LEU A 129 9.10 -18.05 -3.51
N LYS A 130 8.77 -19.18 -4.13
CA LYS A 130 8.05 -20.28 -3.47
C LYS A 130 8.86 -20.86 -2.32
N GLU A 131 10.17 -21.09 -2.51
CA GLU A 131 11.08 -21.56 -1.46
C GLU A 131 11.16 -20.54 -0.31
N THR A 132 11.30 -19.26 -0.65
CA THR A 132 11.34 -18.16 0.33
C THR A 132 10.05 -18.11 1.14
N ILE A 133 8.88 -18.17 0.50
CA ILE A 133 7.58 -18.19 1.18
C ILE A 133 7.44 -19.42 2.09
N ALA A 134 7.87 -20.59 1.62
CA ALA A 134 7.86 -21.81 2.43
C ALA A 134 8.78 -21.71 3.66
N SER A 135 9.91 -21.02 3.55
CA SER A 135 10.84 -20.83 4.67
C SER A 135 10.25 -19.98 5.80
N TYR A 136 9.34 -19.05 5.51
CA TYR A 136 8.68 -18.23 6.53
C TYR A 136 7.80 -19.02 7.51
N PHE A 137 7.28 -20.15 7.07
CA PHE A 137 6.54 -21.05 7.98
C PHE A 137 7.48 -21.73 8.99
N LEU A 138 8.72 -21.99 8.60
CA LEU A 138 9.74 -22.66 9.40
C LEU A 138 10.63 -21.68 10.18
N ASP A 139 10.47 -20.38 9.97
CA ASP A 139 11.17 -19.34 10.71
C ASP A 139 10.88 -19.48 12.22
N PRO A 140 11.82 -19.14 13.13
CA PRO A 140 11.57 -19.13 14.58
C PRO A 140 10.35 -18.31 15.01
N GLU A 141 10.03 -17.24 14.25
CA GLU A 141 8.84 -16.40 14.45
C GLU A 141 7.63 -16.87 13.64
N GLY A 142 7.78 -17.89 12.79
CA GLY A 142 6.76 -18.46 11.94
C GLY A 142 5.83 -19.44 12.67
N PRO A 143 4.70 -19.83 12.04
CA PRO A 143 3.68 -20.68 12.67
C PRO A 143 3.97 -22.19 12.60
N GLY A 144 5.04 -22.61 11.97
CA GLY A 144 5.25 -24.00 11.55
C GLY A 144 4.45 -24.38 10.30
N PRO A 145 4.72 -25.54 9.70
CA PRO A 145 4.05 -25.97 8.47
C PRO A 145 2.53 -26.12 8.69
N PRO A 146 1.72 -25.89 7.64
CA PRO A 146 0.29 -26.13 7.71
C PRO A 146 -0.03 -27.60 8.00
N SER A 147 -1.03 -27.85 8.84
CA SER A 147 -1.52 -29.20 9.13
C SER A 147 -2.64 -29.58 8.14
N ALA A 148 -2.75 -30.89 7.84
CA ALA A 148 -3.79 -31.41 6.96
C ALA A 148 -5.20 -31.40 7.62
N HIS A 149 -5.31 -31.11 8.89
CA HIS A 149 -6.55 -31.16 9.65
C HIS A 149 -7.08 -29.75 9.91
N ALA A 150 -8.08 -29.35 9.14
CA ALA A 150 -8.93 -28.22 9.48
C ALA A 150 -9.68 -28.56 10.80
N GLY A 151 -9.58 -27.69 11.78
CA GLY A 151 -10.46 -27.76 12.96
C GLY A 151 -11.94 -27.64 12.55
N SER A 152 -12.85 -27.80 13.51
CA SER A 152 -14.30 -27.66 13.28
C SER A 152 -14.74 -26.22 12.97
N LEU A 153 -13.86 -25.25 13.12
CA LEU A 153 -14.16 -23.81 12.90
C LEU A 153 -13.95 -23.43 11.43
N SER A 154 -14.89 -22.66 10.91
CA SER A 154 -14.81 -22.09 9.56
C SER A 154 -14.16 -20.68 9.62
N LEU A 155 -13.14 -20.47 8.82
CA LEU A 155 -12.51 -19.16 8.70
C LEU A 155 -13.33 -18.24 7.79
N ALA A 156 -13.81 -17.14 8.36
CA ALA A 156 -14.57 -16.11 7.62
C ALA A 156 -13.67 -15.00 7.06
N GLY A 157 -12.55 -14.71 7.71
CA GLY A 157 -11.61 -13.69 7.23
C GLY A 157 -10.34 -13.62 8.02
N VAL A 158 -9.40 -12.80 7.52
CA VAL A 158 -8.10 -12.52 8.15
C VAL A 158 -7.70 -11.07 7.98
N ILE A 159 -6.88 -10.57 8.92
CA ILE A 159 -5.99 -9.44 8.71
C ILE A 159 -4.61 -10.01 8.45
N ALA A 160 -3.94 -9.57 7.40
CA ALA A 160 -2.57 -9.92 7.05
C ALA A 160 -1.76 -8.65 6.77
N PRO A 161 -0.45 -8.62 7.08
CA PRO A 161 0.38 -7.44 6.83
C PRO A 161 0.55 -7.16 5.33
N HIS A 162 0.99 -5.95 4.96
CA HIS A 162 1.43 -5.61 3.60
C HIS A 162 2.84 -4.99 3.53
N ILE A 163 3.58 -5.02 4.61
CA ILE A 163 5.02 -4.76 4.62
C ILE A 163 5.74 -5.78 3.71
N ASP A 164 6.91 -5.45 3.17
CA ASP A 164 7.66 -6.39 2.34
C ASP A 164 7.96 -7.73 3.04
N TYR A 165 8.12 -8.80 2.24
CA TYR A 165 8.25 -10.16 2.78
C TYR A 165 9.51 -10.37 3.62
N ARG A 166 10.63 -9.65 3.33
CA ARG A 166 11.87 -9.80 4.11
C ARG A 166 11.67 -9.40 5.56
N ARG A 167 10.79 -8.42 5.81
CA ARG A 167 10.48 -7.93 7.15
C ARG A 167 9.25 -8.60 7.75
N GLY A 168 8.23 -8.88 6.96
CA GLY A 168 6.94 -9.37 7.43
C GLY A 168 6.66 -10.85 7.15
N GLY A 169 7.49 -11.55 6.39
CA GLY A 169 7.20 -12.90 5.89
C GLY A 169 6.70 -13.90 6.93
N PRO A 170 7.34 -14.06 8.10
CA PRO A 170 6.82 -14.91 9.16
C PRO A 170 5.43 -14.52 9.65
N CYS A 171 5.11 -13.21 9.72
CA CYS A 171 3.78 -12.74 10.08
C CYS A 171 2.74 -13.07 9.00
N TYR A 172 3.06 -12.89 7.71
CA TYR A 172 2.19 -13.37 6.62
C TYR A 172 1.88 -14.87 6.75
N ALA A 173 2.90 -15.67 7.07
CA ALA A 173 2.74 -17.11 7.20
C ALA A 173 1.67 -17.49 8.24
N TRP A 174 1.52 -16.73 9.33
CA TRP A 174 0.48 -16.96 10.33
C TRP A 174 -0.94 -16.78 9.77
N ALA A 175 -1.21 -15.70 9.04
CA ALA A 175 -2.51 -15.47 8.43
C ALA A 175 -2.81 -16.53 7.36
N HIS A 176 -1.83 -16.80 6.49
CA HIS A 176 -2.00 -17.73 5.40
C HIS A 176 -2.08 -19.20 5.86
N LYS A 177 -1.42 -19.56 6.96
CA LYS A 177 -1.64 -20.85 7.61
C LYS A 177 -3.10 -21.01 8.07
N ALA A 178 -3.66 -20.00 8.71
CA ALA A 178 -5.07 -20.04 9.11
C ALA A 178 -6.00 -20.20 7.90
N ILE A 179 -5.70 -19.52 6.77
CA ILE A 179 -6.43 -19.70 5.52
C ILE A 179 -6.32 -21.15 5.01
N LEU A 180 -5.12 -21.72 4.97
CA LEU A 180 -4.88 -23.09 4.48
C LEU A 180 -5.59 -24.14 5.34
N GLU A 181 -5.59 -23.95 6.64
CA GLU A 181 -6.11 -24.96 7.60
C GLU A 181 -7.62 -24.88 7.83
N ALA A 182 -8.20 -23.67 7.78
CA ALA A 182 -9.58 -23.46 8.20
C ALA A 182 -10.49 -22.81 7.13
N SER A 183 -9.94 -22.30 6.03
CA SER A 183 -10.72 -21.74 4.94
C SER A 183 -10.91 -22.77 3.82
N ARG A 184 -12.16 -22.85 3.34
CA ARG A 184 -12.49 -23.56 2.10
C ARG A 184 -12.86 -22.57 1.01
N ALA A 185 -12.39 -21.34 1.12
CA ALA A 185 -12.76 -20.26 0.21
C ALA A 185 -12.27 -20.54 -1.22
N ASP A 186 -13.16 -20.26 -2.16
CA ASP A 186 -12.87 -20.19 -3.58
C ASP A 186 -13.06 -18.76 -4.14
N LEU A 187 -13.39 -17.81 -3.22
CA LEU A 187 -13.46 -16.37 -3.49
C LEU A 187 -12.85 -15.59 -2.32
N PHE A 188 -11.86 -14.75 -2.61
CA PHE A 188 -11.29 -13.82 -1.65
C PHE A 188 -11.74 -12.39 -1.94
N VAL A 189 -12.45 -11.77 -1.00
CA VAL A 189 -12.66 -10.32 -1.01
C VAL A 189 -11.46 -9.69 -0.34
N ILE A 190 -10.61 -9.03 -1.14
CA ILE A 190 -9.34 -8.46 -0.66
C ILE A 190 -9.49 -6.95 -0.51
N LEU A 191 -9.43 -6.50 0.73
CA LEU A 191 -9.45 -5.09 1.11
C LEU A 191 -8.01 -4.62 1.25
N GLY A 192 -7.49 -3.94 0.24
CA GLY A 192 -6.12 -3.38 0.23
C GLY A 192 -6.11 -1.95 0.77
N THR A 193 -5.03 -1.57 1.43
CA THR A 193 -4.75 -0.15 1.78
C THR A 193 -4.29 0.59 0.53
N SER A 194 -4.86 1.74 0.22
CA SER A 194 -4.32 2.61 -0.82
C SER A 194 -3.31 3.60 -0.23
N HIS A 195 -2.10 3.60 -0.78
CA HIS A 195 -1.05 4.58 -0.47
C HIS A 195 -1.06 5.78 -1.43
N SER A 196 -1.90 5.73 -2.46
CA SER A 196 -2.11 6.85 -3.37
C SER A 196 -3.35 7.64 -2.95
N ALA A 197 -3.32 8.95 -3.17
CA ALA A 197 -4.51 9.77 -2.99
C ALA A 197 -5.61 9.32 -3.95
N MET A 198 -6.81 9.13 -3.44
CA MET A 198 -8.01 8.79 -4.17
C MET A 198 -9.08 9.86 -3.93
N LYS A 199 -9.99 10.01 -4.88
CA LYS A 199 -11.13 10.93 -4.74
C LYS A 199 -12.24 10.33 -3.90
N ASP A 200 -12.42 9.00 -4.04
CA ASP A 200 -13.42 8.24 -3.30
C ASP A 200 -12.79 7.42 -2.18
N ALA A 201 -13.61 7.00 -1.23
CA ALA A 201 -13.21 6.13 -0.13
C ALA A 201 -12.77 4.72 -0.61
N PHE A 202 -13.16 4.33 -1.83
CA PHE A 202 -12.82 3.03 -2.41
C PHE A 202 -12.50 3.15 -3.89
N ALA A 203 -11.57 2.32 -4.36
CA ALA A 203 -11.36 2.09 -5.79
C ALA A 203 -11.58 0.61 -6.13
N LEU A 204 -12.45 0.37 -7.11
CA LEU A 204 -12.71 -0.95 -7.66
C LEU A 204 -11.93 -1.15 -8.95
N THR A 205 -11.67 -2.42 -9.29
CA THR A 205 -11.16 -2.81 -10.59
C THR A 205 -11.71 -4.18 -11.00
N ARG A 206 -11.97 -4.33 -12.29
CA ARG A 206 -12.36 -5.62 -12.89
C ARG A 206 -11.17 -6.37 -13.49
N LYS A 207 -9.96 -5.82 -13.39
CA LYS A 207 -8.74 -6.40 -13.95
C LYS A 207 -8.34 -7.66 -13.21
N HIS A 208 -7.86 -8.64 -13.95
CA HIS A 208 -7.15 -9.78 -13.39
C HIS A 208 -5.78 -9.33 -12.88
N PHE A 209 -5.24 -9.97 -11.88
CA PHE A 209 -3.94 -9.62 -11.29
C PHE A 209 -2.87 -10.59 -11.71
N GLN A 210 -1.79 -10.09 -12.33
CA GLN A 210 -0.64 -10.90 -12.67
C GLN A 210 0.09 -11.34 -11.40
N THR A 211 0.55 -12.61 -11.38
CA THR A 211 1.46 -13.16 -10.39
C THR A 211 2.58 -13.91 -11.08
N PRO A 212 3.68 -14.27 -10.39
CA PRO A 212 4.75 -15.09 -10.98
C PRO A 212 4.26 -16.44 -11.52
N TRP A 213 3.12 -16.95 -11.06
CA TRP A 213 2.51 -18.21 -11.48
C TRP A 213 1.30 -18.05 -12.42
N GLY A 214 1.21 -16.92 -13.09
CA GLY A 214 0.09 -16.57 -13.96
C GLY A 214 -0.97 -15.67 -13.29
N PRO A 215 -1.99 -15.25 -14.05
CA PRO A 215 -3.00 -14.34 -13.55
C PRO A 215 -3.93 -14.99 -12.53
N VAL A 216 -4.38 -14.18 -11.56
CA VAL A 216 -5.52 -14.49 -10.69
C VAL A 216 -6.73 -13.75 -11.22
N GLU A 217 -7.82 -14.46 -11.46
CA GLU A 217 -9.03 -13.90 -12.03
C GLU A 217 -9.83 -13.11 -11.00
N THR A 218 -10.25 -11.91 -11.38
CA THR A 218 -11.29 -11.16 -10.69
C THR A 218 -12.65 -11.78 -11.00
N ASP A 219 -13.49 -12.01 -9.99
CA ASP A 219 -14.83 -12.57 -10.15
C ASP A 219 -15.80 -11.55 -10.77
N GLN A 220 -16.02 -11.65 -12.06
CA GLN A 220 -16.82 -10.70 -12.83
C GLN A 220 -18.31 -10.75 -12.46
N GLU A 221 -18.79 -11.89 -11.98
CA GLU A 221 -20.18 -12.05 -11.55
C GLU A 221 -20.41 -11.28 -10.25
N PHE A 222 -19.52 -11.45 -9.27
CA PHE A 222 -19.56 -10.69 -8.02
C PHE A 222 -19.42 -9.18 -8.26
N MET A 223 -18.47 -8.76 -9.11
CA MET A 223 -18.29 -7.36 -9.48
C MET A 223 -19.55 -6.78 -10.14
N THR A 224 -20.24 -7.55 -10.97
CA THR A 224 -21.50 -7.12 -11.60
C THR A 224 -22.64 -7.00 -10.58
N ALA A 225 -22.71 -7.90 -9.61
CA ALA A 225 -23.65 -7.80 -8.50
C ALA A 225 -23.37 -6.56 -7.64
N LEU A 226 -22.10 -6.31 -7.34
CA LEU A 226 -21.67 -5.15 -6.58
C LEU A 226 -22.03 -3.82 -7.27
N ASP A 227 -21.80 -3.72 -8.59
CA ASP A 227 -22.14 -2.51 -9.37
C ASP A 227 -23.65 -2.21 -9.40
N ARG A 228 -24.50 -3.22 -9.33
CA ARG A 228 -25.96 -3.01 -9.27
C ARG A 228 -26.43 -2.42 -7.94
N GLU A 229 -25.67 -2.64 -6.88
CA GLU A 229 -25.99 -2.20 -5.53
C GLU A 229 -25.38 -0.81 -5.20
N LEU A 230 -24.33 -0.43 -5.92
CA LEU A 230 -23.60 0.81 -5.69
C LEU A 230 -24.14 1.92 -6.60
N SER A 231 -24.41 3.07 -6.00
CA SER A 231 -24.65 4.32 -6.73
C SER A 231 -23.37 5.16 -6.73
N GLY A 232 -22.79 5.35 -7.92
CA GLY A 232 -21.53 6.11 -8.07
C GLY A 232 -20.52 5.39 -8.94
N ASN A 233 -19.43 6.07 -9.26
CA ASN A 233 -18.36 5.53 -10.10
C ASN A 233 -17.12 5.20 -9.28
N PHE A 234 -17.11 4.07 -8.61
CA PHE A 234 -15.96 3.57 -7.83
C PHE A 234 -14.77 3.09 -8.70
N TYR A 235 -14.85 3.25 -10.03
CA TYR A 235 -13.75 2.96 -10.96
C TYR A 235 -12.97 4.20 -11.36
N GLN A 236 -13.34 5.42 -10.91
CA GLN A 236 -12.63 6.64 -11.31
C GLN A 236 -11.18 6.65 -10.84
N ASP A 237 -10.90 6.04 -9.69
CA ASP A 237 -9.57 5.88 -9.13
C ASP A 237 -8.95 4.48 -9.43
N GLU A 238 -9.47 3.74 -10.45
CA GLU A 238 -8.96 2.42 -10.81
C GLU A 238 -7.44 2.41 -11.05
N PHE A 239 -6.89 3.52 -11.53
CA PHE A 239 -5.45 3.65 -11.78
C PHE A 239 -4.59 3.53 -10.51
N ALA A 240 -5.14 3.77 -9.33
CA ALA A 240 -4.45 3.52 -8.05
C ALA A 240 -3.99 2.06 -7.91
N HIS A 241 -4.75 1.11 -8.45
CA HIS A 241 -4.37 -0.31 -8.45
C HIS A 241 -3.06 -0.59 -9.19
N LYS A 242 -2.64 0.26 -10.14
CA LYS A 242 -1.43 0.02 -10.95
C LYS A 242 -0.19 -0.08 -10.09
N GLY A 243 0.01 0.90 -9.20
CA GLY A 243 1.21 0.99 -8.35
C GLY A 243 1.05 0.39 -6.95
N GLU A 244 -0.18 0.01 -6.55
CA GLU A 244 -0.46 -0.41 -5.20
C GLU A 244 -0.04 -1.86 -4.95
N HIS A 245 0.68 -2.08 -3.84
CA HIS A 245 1.26 -3.37 -3.48
C HIS A 245 0.43 -4.19 -2.49
N SER A 246 -0.46 -3.56 -1.73
CA SER A 246 -1.20 -4.20 -0.64
C SER A 246 -2.00 -5.42 -1.07
N ILE A 247 -2.66 -5.38 -2.26
CA ILE A 247 -3.36 -6.53 -2.83
C ILE A 247 -2.37 -7.51 -3.48
N GLU A 248 -1.36 -7.01 -4.22
CA GLU A 248 -0.39 -7.85 -4.93
C GLU A 248 0.34 -8.80 -3.99
N LEU A 249 0.83 -8.31 -2.84
CA LEU A 249 1.55 -9.12 -1.88
C LEU A 249 0.68 -10.27 -1.34
N GLN A 250 -0.59 -10.04 -1.07
CA GLN A 250 -1.50 -11.11 -0.65
C GLN A 250 -1.67 -12.16 -1.75
N LEU A 251 -1.85 -11.72 -3.00
CA LEU A 251 -2.07 -12.63 -4.12
C LEU A 251 -0.84 -13.47 -4.44
N VAL A 252 0.35 -12.87 -4.38
CA VAL A 252 1.61 -13.57 -4.59
C VAL A 252 1.79 -14.65 -3.52
N PHE A 253 1.54 -14.33 -2.25
CA PHE A 253 1.63 -15.30 -1.16
C PHE A 253 0.60 -16.44 -1.31
N LEU A 254 -0.67 -16.10 -1.59
CA LEU A 254 -1.73 -17.08 -1.83
C LEU A 254 -1.39 -18.02 -3.01
N ARG A 255 -0.92 -17.47 -4.13
CA ARG A 255 -0.58 -18.25 -5.33
C ARG A 255 0.61 -19.18 -5.13
N ALA A 256 1.60 -18.79 -4.33
CA ALA A 256 2.69 -19.66 -3.96
C ALA A 256 2.20 -20.93 -3.24
N LEU A 257 1.14 -20.81 -2.44
CA LEU A 257 0.57 -21.90 -1.66
C LEU A 257 -0.46 -22.72 -2.44
N TRP A 258 -1.16 -22.11 -3.40
CA TRP A 258 -2.11 -22.75 -4.32
C TRP A 258 -1.72 -22.53 -5.78
N PRO A 259 -0.83 -23.35 -6.32
CA PRO A 259 -0.27 -23.12 -7.66
C PRO A 259 -1.24 -23.40 -8.83
N GLY A 260 -2.40 -24.01 -8.57
CA GLY A 260 -3.40 -24.30 -9.61
C GLY A 260 -4.12 -23.03 -10.08
N THR A 261 -4.30 -22.85 -11.41
CA THR A 261 -4.89 -21.64 -12.01
C THR A 261 -6.36 -21.41 -11.65
N GLU A 262 -7.11 -22.48 -11.35
CA GLU A 262 -8.55 -22.45 -11.07
C GLU A 262 -8.87 -22.52 -9.56
N SER A 263 -7.87 -22.34 -8.69
CA SER A 263 -8.05 -22.62 -7.26
C SER A 263 -8.93 -21.61 -6.54
N PHE A 264 -8.92 -20.33 -6.94
CA PHE A 264 -9.71 -19.26 -6.35
C PHE A 264 -9.84 -18.04 -7.28
N ARG A 265 -10.86 -17.21 -7.01
CA ARG A 265 -11.04 -15.88 -7.61
C ARG A 265 -10.98 -14.79 -6.56
N ILE A 266 -10.92 -13.54 -7.00
CA ILE A 266 -10.81 -12.37 -6.12
C ILE A 266 -11.85 -11.31 -6.41
N VAL A 267 -12.12 -10.49 -5.40
CA VAL A 267 -12.79 -9.20 -5.48
C VAL A 267 -11.81 -8.16 -4.93
N PRO A 268 -11.02 -7.49 -5.78
CA PRO A 268 -9.98 -6.57 -5.34
C PRO A 268 -10.58 -5.18 -5.09
N ILE A 269 -10.41 -4.65 -3.89
CA ILE A 269 -10.92 -3.35 -3.45
C ILE A 269 -9.81 -2.59 -2.75
N LEU A 270 -9.45 -1.42 -3.25
CA LEU A 270 -8.60 -0.51 -2.48
C LEU A 270 -9.45 0.37 -1.57
N CYS A 271 -9.02 0.46 -0.33
CA CYS A 271 -9.60 1.34 0.68
C CYS A 271 -8.73 2.58 0.81
N GLY A 272 -9.31 3.74 0.59
CA GLY A 272 -8.68 5.04 0.81
C GLY A 272 -8.57 5.38 2.29
N SER A 273 -8.00 6.53 2.59
CA SER A 273 -7.85 6.99 3.96
C SER A 273 -9.21 7.41 4.55
N PHE A 274 -9.44 7.04 5.82
CA PHE A 274 -10.56 7.54 6.62
C PHE A 274 -10.16 8.72 7.54
N HIS A 275 -9.06 9.38 7.21
CA HIS A 275 -8.51 10.48 8.02
C HIS A 275 -9.47 11.67 8.12
N GLU A 276 -10.25 11.91 7.07
CA GLU A 276 -11.32 12.92 7.08
C GLU A 276 -12.31 12.72 8.24
N ALA A 277 -12.68 11.48 8.55
CA ALA A 277 -13.56 11.18 9.67
C ALA A 277 -12.90 11.53 11.02
N ILE A 278 -11.58 11.34 11.14
CA ILE A 278 -10.82 11.76 12.34
C ILE A 278 -10.80 13.28 12.47
N GLU A 279 -10.52 14.00 11.38
CA GLU A 279 -10.44 15.47 11.37
C GLU A 279 -11.78 16.13 11.67
N LEU A 280 -12.87 15.56 11.18
CA LEU A 280 -14.22 16.07 11.33
C LEU A 280 -14.95 15.52 12.57
N ASP A 281 -14.30 14.67 13.37
CA ASP A 281 -14.88 13.97 14.54
C ASP A 281 -16.20 13.26 14.22
N LYS A 282 -16.19 12.49 13.10
CA LYS A 282 -17.34 11.74 12.59
C LYS A 282 -17.06 10.25 12.55
N SER A 283 -18.10 9.43 12.39
CA SER A 283 -17.93 8.02 12.08
C SER A 283 -17.47 7.84 10.61
N PRO A 284 -16.58 6.87 10.29
CA PRO A 284 -16.29 6.54 8.91
C PRO A 284 -17.53 6.16 8.09
N MET A 285 -18.61 5.69 8.74
CA MET A 285 -19.90 5.43 8.08
C MET A 285 -20.54 6.69 7.48
N GLU A 286 -20.14 7.88 7.90
CA GLU A 286 -20.61 9.15 7.37
C GLU A 286 -19.80 9.64 6.16
N ILE A 287 -18.65 9.02 5.87
CA ILE A 287 -17.89 9.28 4.65
C ILE A 287 -18.71 8.79 3.44
N PRO A 288 -18.86 9.61 2.38
CA PRO A 288 -19.58 9.21 1.19
C PRO A 288 -19.08 7.86 0.63
N GLY A 289 -20.00 6.95 0.38
CA GLY A 289 -19.69 5.63 -0.18
C GLY A 289 -19.33 4.54 0.84
N VAL A 290 -18.93 4.85 2.08
CA VAL A 290 -18.49 3.83 3.04
C VAL A 290 -19.64 2.91 3.46
N ALA A 291 -20.73 3.48 3.95
CA ALA A 291 -21.88 2.67 4.37
C ALA A 291 -22.50 1.88 3.21
N SER A 292 -22.61 2.48 2.03
CA SER A 292 -23.15 1.80 0.84
C SER A 292 -22.26 0.65 0.37
N MET A 293 -20.92 0.83 0.35
CA MET A 293 -19.97 -0.22 -0.01
C MET A 293 -20.06 -1.40 0.96
N ILE A 294 -20.05 -1.15 2.27
CA ILE A 294 -20.17 -2.21 3.28
C ILE A 294 -21.47 -2.99 3.11
N GLN A 295 -22.61 -2.31 2.86
CA GLN A 295 -23.90 -2.97 2.64
C GLN A 295 -23.93 -3.76 1.34
N ALA A 296 -23.36 -3.21 0.26
CA ALA A 296 -23.28 -3.90 -1.03
C ALA A 296 -22.42 -5.16 -0.93
N LEU A 297 -21.27 -5.07 -0.24
CA LEU A 297 -20.40 -6.23 0.03
C LEU A 297 -21.12 -7.30 0.87
N LYS A 298 -21.82 -6.91 1.94
CA LYS A 298 -22.63 -7.86 2.73
C LYS A 298 -23.65 -8.61 1.87
N ARG A 299 -24.39 -7.88 1.02
CA ARG A 299 -25.36 -8.50 0.11
C ARG A 299 -24.69 -9.38 -0.93
N GLY A 300 -23.57 -8.94 -1.52
CA GLY A 300 -22.79 -9.73 -2.46
C GLY A 300 -22.26 -11.03 -1.85
N ILE A 301 -21.71 -10.97 -0.62
CA ILE A 301 -21.24 -12.15 0.12
C ILE A 301 -22.40 -13.11 0.44
N ALA A 302 -23.55 -12.60 0.86
CA ALA A 302 -24.71 -13.42 1.18
C ALA A 302 -25.39 -13.99 -0.07
N GLY A 303 -25.31 -13.30 -1.21
CA GLY A 303 -25.96 -13.69 -2.46
C GLY A 303 -25.12 -14.56 -3.39
N THR A 304 -23.82 -14.74 -3.13
CA THR A 304 -22.97 -15.61 -3.97
C THR A 304 -23.06 -17.07 -3.53
N ASN A 305 -22.96 -17.99 -4.51
CA ASN A 305 -22.81 -19.42 -4.23
C ASN A 305 -21.37 -19.83 -3.87
N ARG A 306 -20.43 -18.89 -3.84
CA ARG A 306 -19.04 -19.14 -3.51
C ARG A 306 -18.79 -19.12 -2.01
N ARG A 307 -17.79 -19.85 -1.58
CA ARG A 307 -17.27 -19.77 -0.22
C ARG A 307 -16.30 -18.61 -0.13
N VAL A 308 -16.70 -17.58 0.60
CA VAL A 308 -15.99 -16.31 0.69
C VAL A 308 -15.09 -16.27 1.92
N CYS A 309 -13.86 -15.79 1.75
CA CYS A 309 -12.99 -15.32 2.83
C CYS A 309 -12.67 -13.84 2.60
N VAL A 310 -12.85 -13.00 3.62
CA VAL A 310 -12.48 -11.58 3.55
C VAL A 310 -11.06 -11.41 4.07
N LEU A 311 -10.20 -10.76 3.27
CA LEU A 311 -8.81 -10.51 3.64
C LEU A 311 -8.56 -9.00 3.69
N ALA A 312 -8.26 -8.46 4.87
CA ALA A 312 -7.76 -7.10 5.01
C ALA A 312 -6.23 -7.10 4.96
N SER A 313 -5.68 -6.44 3.96
CA SER A 313 -4.23 -6.26 3.79
C SER A 313 -3.82 -4.94 4.44
N ALA A 314 -3.24 -5.04 5.64
CA ALA A 314 -3.13 -3.92 6.54
C ALA A 314 -1.93 -4.03 7.50
N ASP A 315 -1.10 -2.99 7.54
CA ASP A 315 -0.16 -2.78 8.62
C ASP A 315 -0.77 -1.88 9.69
N LEU A 316 -0.10 -1.73 10.82
CA LEU A 316 -0.52 -0.89 11.94
C LEU A 316 0.27 0.43 11.95
N ALA A 317 1.00 0.70 13.02
CA ALA A 317 1.67 1.97 13.26
C ALA A 317 2.91 2.18 12.39
N HIS A 318 3.12 3.45 12.00
CA HIS A 318 4.29 3.94 11.26
C HIS A 318 4.91 5.09 12.04
N VAL A 319 6.04 4.85 12.72
CA VAL A 319 6.66 5.79 13.66
C VAL A 319 8.14 5.96 13.34
N GLY A 320 8.63 7.19 13.51
CA GLY A 320 10.03 7.55 13.32
C GLY A 320 10.28 8.55 12.19
N PRO A 321 11.55 8.94 11.98
CA PRO A 321 11.91 10.05 11.08
C PRO A 321 11.41 9.89 9.64
N ARG A 322 11.38 8.66 9.10
CA ARG A 322 10.83 8.38 7.77
C ARG A 322 9.36 8.80 7.64
N PHE A 323 8.64 8.78 8.75
CA PHE A 323 7.21 9.08 8.79
C PHE A 323 6.92 10.47 9.37
N GLY A 324 7.94 11.34 9.44
CA GLY A 324 7.83 12.73 9.86
C GLY A 324 7.93 12.96 11.37
N ASP A 325 8.27 11.93 12.16
CA ASP A 325 8.53 12.13 13.58
C ASP A 325 9.94 12.72 13.80
N PRO A 326 10.12 13.62 14.78
CA PRO A 326 11.38 14.34 14.96
C PRO A 326 12.52 13.47 15.47
N THR A 327 12.21 12.34 16.11
CA THR A 327 13.19 11.46 16.74
C THR A 327 12.89 9.98 16.47
N PRO A 328 13.94 9.14 16.38
CA PRO A 328 13.78 7.70 16.35
C PRO A 328 13.08 7.17 17.61
N PRO A 329 12.26 6.10 17.49
CA PRO A 329 11.72 5.43 18.67
C PRO A 329 12.80 4.70 19.45
N ASP A 330 12.86 4.94 20.75
CA ASP A 330 13.70 4.21 21.69
C ASP A 330 13.01 2.93 22.20
N ARG A 331 13.70 2.18 23.07
CA ARG A 331 13.16 0.95 23.64
C ARG A 331 11.85 1.15 24.42
N ILE A 332 11.71 2.26 25.12
CA ILE A 332 10.51 2.57 25.92
C ILE A 332 9.37 2.89 24.97
N SER A 333 9.62 3.71 23.96
CA SER A 333 8.64 4.02 22.89
C SER A 333 8.15 2.77 22.17
N LEU A 334 9.03 1.80 21.87
CA LEU A 334 8.66 0.54 21.21
C LEU A 334 7.76 -0.33 22.11
N LEU A 335 8.01 -0.38 23.42
CA LEU A 335 7.17 -1.11 24.38
C LEU A 335 5.79 -0.44 24.51
N THR A 336 5.76 0.89 24.63
CA THR A 336 4.51 1.66 24.66
C THR A 336 3.69 1.44 23.39
N LEU A 337 4.35 1.49 22.22
CA LEU A 337 3.71 1.24 20.94
C LEU A 337 3.09 -0.16 20.88
N ALA A 338 3.79 -1.19 21.39
CA ALA A 338 3.26 -2.56 21.46
C ALA A 338 2.00 -2.66 22.34
N GLU A 339 1.97 -1.94 23.47
CA GLU A 339 0.80 -1.91 24.36
C GLU A 339 -0.38 -1.20 23.71
N GLU A 340 -0.14 -0.09 23.04
CA GLU A 340 -1.16 0.68 22.31
C GLU A 340 -1.74 -0.15 21.15
N ASP A 341 -0.90 -0.83 20.38
CA ASP A 341 -1.32 -1.71 19.31
C ASP A 341 -2.13 -2.91 19.86
N ARG A 342 -1.70 -3.53 20.95
CA ARG A 342 -2.48 -4.62 21.58
C ARG A 342 -3.85 -4.14 22.05
N ARG A 343 -3.94 -2.93 22.59
CA ARG A 343 -5.23 -2.32 22.97
C ARG A 343 -6.12 -2.12 21.74
N LEU A 344 -5.55 -1.62 20.65
CA LEU A 344 -6.23 -1.43 19.37
C LEU A 344 -6.73 -2.78 18.81
N LEU A 345 -5.84 -3.78 18.77
CA LEU A 345 -6.15 -5.13 18.29
C LEU A 345 -7.22 -5.83 19.16
N GLY A 346 -7.30 -5.51 20.46
CA GLY A 346 -8.37 -5.99 21.32
C GLY A 346 -9.77 -5.56 20.85
N TYR A 347 -9.93 -4.40 20.22
CA TYR A 347 -11.19 -4.02 19.55
C TYR A 347 -11.41 -4.86 18.29
N ALA A 348 -10.38 -5.08 17.51
CA ALA A 348 -10.47 -5.91 16.32
C ALA A 348 -10.85 -7.37 16.67
N GLU A 349 -10.28 -7.97 17.71
CA GLU A 349 -10.65 -9.33 18.19
C GLU A 349 -12.12 -9.43 18.61
N ARG A 350 -12.67 -8.37 19.21
CA ARG A 350 -14.08 -8.31 19.61
C ARG A 350 -15.03 -7.87 18.51
N MET A 351 -14.53 -7.67 17.28
CA MET A 351 -15.33 -7.19 16.15
C MET A 351 -15.96 -5.80 16.37
N ASP A 352 -15.34 -4.98 17.22
CA ASP A 352 -15.79 -3.63 17.52
C ASP A 352 -15.11 -2.61 16.59
N GLY A 353 -15.65 -2.46 15.38
CA GLY A 353 -15.12 -1.54 14.36
C GLY A 353 -15.19 -0.07 14.80
N GLU A 354 -16.26 0.33 15.48
CA GLU A 354 -16.41 1.69 16.02
C GLU A 354 -15.44 1.96 17.17
N GLY A 355 -15.22 1.00 18.06
CA GLY A 355 -14.20 1.10 19.11
C GLY A 355 -12.79 1.17 18.55
N PHE A 356 -12.49 0.37 17.51
CA PHE A 356 -11.23 0.40 16.78
C PHE A 356 -10.97 1.78 16.18
N PHE A 357 -11.95 2.36 15.49
CA PHE A 357 -11.84 3.70 14.93
C PHE A 357 -11.69 4.79 16.03
N ARG A 358 -12.55 4.77 17.06
CA ARG A 358 -12.56 5.79 18.09
C ARG A 358 -11.27 5.91 18.88
N ILE A 359 -10.53 4.81 19.09
CA ILE A 359 -9.23 4.90 19.76
C ILE A 359 -8.21 5.64 18.89
N LEU A 360 -8.19 5.39 17.58
CA LEU A 360 -7.33 6.12 16.64
C LEU A 360 -7.75 7.58 16.49
N ALA A 361 -9.05 7.87 16.45
CA ALA A 361 -9.56 9.24 16.39
C ALA A 361 -9.18 10.06 17.61
N ARG A 362 -9.28 9.50 18.84
CA ARG A 362 -8.87 10.17 20.09
C ARG A 362 -7.39 10.54 20.12
N GLU A 363 -6.53 9.73 19.57
CA GLU A 363 -5.10 10.01 19.46
C GLU A 363 -4.73 10.78 18.17
N LYS A 364 -5.73 11.19 17.37
CA LYS A 364 -5.58 11.86 16.07
C LYS A 364 -4.64 11.10 15.11
N ASP A 365 -4.73 9.79 15.17
CA ASP A 365 -3.88 8.85 14.42
C ASP A 365 -2.38 9.23 14.43
N ARG A 366 -1.86 9.66 15.59
CA ARG A 366 -0.45 10.03 15.74
C ARG A 366 0.51 8.89 15.36
N ARG A 367 0.03 7.65 15.42
CA ARG A 367 0.78 6.44 15.04
C ARG A 367 0.72 6.15 13.55
N LYS A 368 -0.09 6.89 12.79
CA LYS A 368 -0.23 6.75 11.33
C LYS A 368 -0.54 5.31 10.91
N VAL A 369 -1.65 4.77 11.45
CA VAL A 369 -2.11 3.40 11.20
C VAL A 369 -2.70 3.28 9.80
N CYS A 370 -1.92 2.83 8.83
CA CYS A 370 -2.38 2.74 7.44
C CYS A 370 -3.52 1.74 7.24
N GLY A 371 -3.60 0.70 8.08
CA GLY A 371 -4.63 -0.34 8.05
C GLY A 371 -5.99 0.07 8.60
N LEU A 372 -6.18 1.34 9.01
CA LEU A 372 -7.45 1.79 9.59
C LEU A 372 -8.66 1.42 8.72
N SER A 373 -8.66 1.81 7.46
CA SER A 373 -9.83 1.63 6.58
C SER A 373 -10.12 0.18 6.21
N PRO A 374 -9.17 -0.64 5.71
CA PRO A 374 -9.46 -2.04 5.40
C PRO A 374 -9.85 -2.86 6.63
N ILE A 375 -9.25 -2.61 7.79
CA ILE A 375 -9.62 -3.29 9.05
C ILE A 375 -11.03 -2.87 9.46
N TYR A 376 -11.35 -1.57 9.47
CA TYR A 376 -12.69 -1.08 9.80
C TYR A 376 -13.77 -1.73 8.93
N VAL A 377 -13.55 -1.78 7.61
CA VAL A 377 -14.49 -2.42 6.66
C VAL A 377 -14.64 -3.90 6.96
N LEU A 378 -13.53 -4.64 7.14
CA LEU A 378 -13.57 -6.07 7.46
C LEU A 378 -14.39 -6.33 8.74
N LEU A 379 -14.17 -5.56 9.82
CA LEU A 379 -14.90 -5.71 11.07
C LEU A 379 -16.41 -5.51 10.92
N HIS A 380 -16.83 -4.66 10.00
CA HIS A 380 -18.24 -4.47 9.69
C HIS A 380 -18.83 -5.55 8.77
N LEU A 381 -17.98 -6.24 7.96
CA LEU A 381 -18.45 -7.31 7.08
C LEU A 381 -18.70 -8.63 7.81
N LEU A 382 -17.82 -9.00 8.77
CA LEU A 382 -17.79 -10.31 9.40
C LEU A 382 -18.67 -10.41 10.67
N GLY A 383 -19.95 -10.09 10.56
CA GLY A 383 -20.86 -10.15 11.71
C GLY A 383 -20.91 -11.55 12.36
N GLY A 384 -20.80 -11.61 13.70
CA GLY A 384 -20.90 -12.85 14.47
C GLY A 384 -19.62 -13.70 14.57
N ALA A 385 -18.56 -13.36 13.84
CA ALA A 385 -17.27 -14.03 13.95
C ALA A 385 -16.51 -13.62 15.23
N ARG A 386 -15.56 -14.45 15.64
CA ARG A 386 -14.63 -14.15 16.74
C ARG A 386 -13.23 -14.00 16.20
N GLY A 387 -12.57 -12.89 16.52
CA GLY A 387 -11.18 -12.63 16.19
C GLY A 387 -10.22 -13.34 17.15
N LYS A 388 -9.09 -13.77 16.59
CA LYS A 388 -7.96 -14.33 17.34
C LYS A 388 -6.68 -13.73 16.79
N LEU A 389 -5.95 -13.00 17.63
CA LEU A 389 -4.61 -12.53 17.29
C LEU A 389 -3.67 -13.74 17.17
N LEU A 390 -3.07 -13.92 16.00
CA LEU A 390 -2.14 -15.00 15.70
C LEU A 390 -0.69 -14.57 15.92
N LYS A 391 -0.35 -13.37 15.43
CA LYS A 391 1.00 -12.80 15.53
C LYS A 391 0.91 -11.28 15.55
N TYR A 392 1.77 -10.66 16.35
CA TYR A 392 2.08 -9.23 16.32
C TYR A 392 3.60 -9.08 16.16
N SER A 393 4.03 -8.14 15.37
CA SER A 393 5.46 -7.88 15.13
C SER A 393 5.74 -6.39 14.94
N GLN A 394 7.01 -6.02 15.22
CA GLN A 394 7.56 -4.69 14.96
C GLN A 394 8.80 -4.84 14.11
N SER A 395 8.90 -4.10 13.02
CA SER A 395 10.09 -4.05 12.17
C SER A 395 10.76 -2.70 12.25
N LEU A 396 11.91 -2.63 12.90
CA LEU A 396 12.77 -1.46 12.92
C LEU A 396 13.67 -1.46 11.69
N ASP A 397 13.62 -0.40 10.91
CA ASP A 397 14.58 -0.15 9.82
C ASP A 397 15.78 0.61 10.37
N PRO A 398 16.97 0.00 10.43
CA PRO A 398 18.16 0.64 11.00
C PRO A 398 18.65 1.84 10.16
N THR A 399 18.34 1.88 8.86
CA THR A 399 18.78 2.95 7.97
C THR A 399 17.97 4.23 8.20
N THR A 400 16.64 4.09 8.29
CA THR A 400 15.74 5.23 8.50
C THR A 400 15.42 5.44 9.97
N GLN A 401 15.86 4.54 10.83
CA GLN A 401 15.58 4.55 12.28
C GLN A 401 14.07 4.68 12.56
N SER A 402 13.25 4.02 11.74
CA SER A 402 11.80 4.07 11.81
C SER A 402 11.23 2.68 11.96
N VAL A 403 10.05 2.57 12.58
CA VAL A 403 9.40 1.29 12.86
C VAL A 403 8.05 1.23 12.16
N VAL A 404 7.76 0.06 11.62
CA VAL A 404 6.41 -0.34 11.19
C VAL A 404 5.95 -1.49 12.06
N THR A 405 4.73 -1.42 12.56
CA THR A 405 4.11 -2.53 13.29
C THR A 405 3.03 -3.17 12.45
N PHE A 406 2.83 -4.46 12.64
CA PHE A 406 1.88 -5.24 11.85
C PHE A 406 1.45 -6.50 12.59
N CYS A 407 0.36 -7.12 12.11
CA CYS A 407 -0.17 -8.32 12.74
C CYS A 407 -0.78 -9.29 11.74
N SER A 408 -1.00 -10.51 12.22
CA SER A 408 -1.91 -11.48 11.63
C SER A 408 -3.02 -11.80 12.62
N LEU A 409 -4.27 -11.68 12.17
CA LEU A 409 -5.45 -11.94 12.98
C LEU A 409 -6.45 -12.75 12.15
N ALA A 410 -7.05 -13.79 12.74
CA ALA A 410 -8.00 -14.66 12.08
C ALA A 410 -9.39 -14.55 12.72
N TYR A 411 -10.44 -14.62 11.89
CA TYR A 411 -11.84 -14.53 12.30
C TYR A 411 -12.56 -15.83 11.98
N TYR A 412 -13.10 -16.45 12.99
CA TYR A 412 -13.79 -17.75 12.90
C TYR A 412 -15.29 -17.59 13.19
N SER A 413 -16.11 -18.24 12.37
CA SER A 413 -17.56 -18.35 12.52
C SER A 413 -17.99 -19.69 13.09
#